data_94c38f134e25a7221988f822e6513f66
#
_entry.id   94c38f134e25a7221988f822e6513f66
#
_cell.length_a   1.000
_cell.length_b   1.000
_cell.length_c   1.000
_cell.angle_alpha   90.00
_cell.angle_beta   90.00
_cell.angle_gamma   90.00
#
_symmetry.space_group_name_H-M   'P 1'
#
loop_
_entity.id
_entity.type
_entity.pdbx_description
1 polymer ?
#
loop_
_entity_poly.entity_id
_entity_poly.type
_entity_poly.pdbx_seq_one_letter_code
_entity_poly.pdbx_strand_id
1 'polypeptide(L)'
;MRLAGLSLALMLISSASVAQETAKYQTDFPPEELDARRNRVLDAIGDDAIAIVQGATTAPGFVVFRQSNEFFYLTGIEVPQSYLLLDGRARRALLFLPHRDPRKERGEGKTLSAEDAELVQELTGVDAVYGNDYLARQ
;
A
#
# COMPACT_ATOMS: atom_id res chain seq x y z
N MET A 1 -3.56 46.70 -55.81
CA MET A 1 -2.67 45.76 -55.10
C MET A 1 -3.05 45.77 -53.61
N ARG A 2 -3.67 44.72 -53.11
CA ARG A 2 -4.06 44.58 -51.68
C ARG A 2 -3.19 43.48 -51.09
N LEU A 3 -2.31 43.86 -50.19
CA LEU A 3 -1.50 42.94 -49.41
C LEU A 3 -2.32 42.41 -48.23
N ALA A 4 -2.64 41.11 -48.26
CA ALA A 4 -3.25 40.41 -47.13
C ALA A 4 -2.17 40.04 -46.13
N GLY A 5 -2.24 40.63 -44.93
CA GLY A 5 -1.40 40.25 -43.81
C GLY A 5 -1.88 38.94 -43.17
N LEU A 6 -1.03 37.93 -43.18
CA LEU A 6 -1.26 36.65 -42.55
C LEU A 6 -0.76 36.71 -41.08
N SER A 7 -1.70 36.88 -40.13
CA SER A 7 -1.37 36.85 -38.70
C SER A 7 -1.25 35.40 -38.25
N LEU A 8 0.00 34.95 -37.93
CA LEU A 8 0.29 33.65 -37.36
C LEU A 8 0.11 33.76 -35.85
N ALA A 9 -1.01 33.24 -35.33
CA ALA A 9 -1.25 33.13 -33.90
C ALA A 9 -0.47 31.91 -33.34
N LEU A 10 0.61 32.16 -32.60
CA LEU A 10 1.39 31.15 -31.92
C LEU A 10 0.67 30.77 -30.63
N MET A 11 -0.06 29.63 -30.61
CA MET A 11 -0.61 29.05 -29.39
C MET A 11 0.50 28.42 -28.57
N LEU A 12 0.87 29.07 -27.46
CA LEU A 12 1.70 28.49 -26.39
C LEU A 12 0.88 27.48 -25.63
N ILE A 13 1.08 26.18 -25.92
CA ILE A 13 0.55 25.08 -25.10
C ILE A 13 1.47 25.00 -23.87
N SER A 14 1.00 25.58 -22.74
CA SER A 14 1.61 25.36 -21.44
C SER A 14 1.34 23.92 -21.01
N SER A 15 2.32 23.06 -21.18
CA SER A 15 2.34 21.72 -20.55
C SER A 15 2.49 21.90 -19.06
N ALA A 16 1.40 21.89 -18.31
CA ALA A 16 1.45 21.73 -16.87
C ALA A 16 2.06 20.35 -16.59
N SER A 17 3.33 20.30 -16.22
CA SER A 17 3.93 19.12 -15.59
C SER A 17 3.22 18.89 -14.26
N VAL A 18 2.22 18.03 -14.26
CA VAL A 18 1.71 17.43 -13.03
C VAL A 18 2.88 16.61 -12.51
N ALA A 19 3.51 17.07 -11.44
CA ALA A 19 4.48 16.26 -10.69
C ALA A 19 3.73 15.00 -10.25
N GLN A 20 4.03 13.88 -10.90
CA GLN A 20 3.45 12.60 -10.55
C GLN A 20 4.05 12.23 -9.20
N GLU A 21 3.26 12.37 -8.15
CA GLU A 21 3.65 11.96 -6.80
C GLU A 21 3.96 10.46 -6.89
N THR A 22 5.23 10.11 -6.73
CA THR A 22 5.69 8.73 -6.89
C THR A 22 5.01 7.91 -5.80
N ALA A 23 4.15 6.99 -6.19
CA ALA A 23 3.46 6.12 -5.25
C ALA A 23 4.48 5.34 -4.41
N LYS A 24 4.35 5.42 -3.08
CA LYS A 24 5.22 4.72 -2.12
C LYS A 24 4.74 3.30 -1.83
N TYR A 25 4.26 2.61 -2.85
CA TYR A 25 3.86 1.21 -2.78
C TYR A 25 4.22 0.52 -4.09
N GLN A 26 4.41 -0.78 -4.01
CA GLN A 26 4.74 -1.59 -5.18
C GLN A 26 3.53 -1.68 -6.13
N THR A 27 3.80 -1.80 -7.42
CA THR A 27 2.84 -2.06 -8.49
C THR A 27 3.25 -3.23 -9.39
N ASP A 28 4.32 -3.93 -9.01
CA ASP A 28 4.90 -5.01 -9.82
C ASP A 28 4.09 -6.32 -9.70
N PHE A 29 3.41 -6.51 -8.56
CA PHE A 29 2.60 -7.69 -8.30
C PHE A 29 1.12 -7.30 -8.27
N PRO A 30 0.27 -7.90 -9.11
CA PRO A 30 -1.16 -7.67 -9.06
C PRO A 30 -1.78 -8.31 -7.80
N PRO A 31 -2.93 -7.79 -7.30
CA PRO A 31 -3.56 -8.28 -6.08
C PRO A 31 -3.89 -9.78 -6.12
N GLU A 32 -4.19 -10.34 -7.29
CA GLU A 32 -4.47 -11.76 -7.48
C GLU A 32 -3.25 -12.64 -7.19
N GLU A 33 -2.05 -12.17 -7.53
CA GLU A 33 -0.80 -12.87 -7.20
C GLU A 33 -0.56 -12.87 -5.69
N LEU A 34 -0.78 -11.74 -5.02
CA LEU A 34 -0.65 -11.62 -3.56
C LEU A 34 -1.69 -12.50 -2.85
N ASP A 35 -2.91 -12.54 -3.36
CA ASP A 35 -3.97 -13.42 -2.84
C ASP A 35 -3.60 -14.90 -3.01
N ALA A 36 -3.10 -15.30 -4.17
CA ALA A 36 -2.64 -16.67 -4.41
C ALA A 36 -1.52 -17.09 -3.44
N ARG A 37 -0.62 -16.18 -3.04
CA ARG A 37 0.42 -16.44 -2.04
C ARG A 37 -0.18 -16.67 -0.66
N ARG A 38 -1.13 -15.84 -0.23
CA ARG A 38 -1.84 -16.00 1.05
C ARG A 38 -2.66 -17.28 1.09
N ASN A 39 -3.32 -17.62 0.00
CA ASN A 39 -4.10 -18.86 -0.10
C ASN A 39 -3.25 -20.13 0.13
N ARG A 40 -1.99 -20.15 -0.36
CA ARG A 40 -1.06 -21.25 -0.04
C ARG A 40 -0.77 -21.37 1.45
N VAL A 41 -0.68 -20.25 2.17
CA VAL A 41 -0.50 -20.26 3.62
C VAL A 41 -1.78 -20.72 4.32
N LEU A 42 -2.96 -20.21 3.91
CA LEU A 42 -4.25 -20.63 4.43
C LEU A 42 -4.48 -22.14 4.25
N ASP A 43 -4.10 -22.69 3.10
CA ASP A 43 -4.16 -24.14 2.84
C ASP A 43 -3.22 -24.93 3.77
N ALA A 44 -2.07 -24.39 4.07
CA ALA A 44 -1.09 -25.05 4.94
C ALA A 44 -1.47 -25.01 6.41
N ILE A 45 -2.10 -23.93 6.91
CA ILE A 45 -2.52 -23.82 8.32
C ILE A 45 -3.85 -24.54 8.59
N GLY A 46 -4.68 -24.75 7.55
CA GLY A 46 -5.98 -25.43 7.68
C GLY A 46 -7.05 -24.58 8.39
N ASP A 47 -8.19 -25.23 8.70
CA ASP A 47 -9.41 -24.56 9.18
C ASP A 47 -9.42 -24.28 10.69
N ASP A 48 -8.48 -24.81 11.44
CA ASP A 48 -8.45 -24.72 12.91
C ASP A 48 -7.39 -23.75 13.45
N ALA A 49 -6.68 -23.06 12.56
CA ALA A 49 -5.57 -22.19 12.95
C ALA A 49 -5.71 -20.77 12.38
N ILE A 50 -5.01 -19.86 13.05
CA ILE A 50 -4.71 -18.52 12.53
C ILE A 50 -3.20 -18.37 12.42
N ALA A 51 -2.74 -17.56 11.46
CA ALA A 51 -1.35 -17.11 11.38
C ALA A 51 -1.28 -15.59 11.48
N ILE A 52 -0.34 -15.09 12.29
CA ILE A 52 -0.06 -13.66 12.37
C ILE A 52 1.37 -13.44 11.88
N VAL A 53 1.50 -12.64 10.84
CA VAL A 53 2.80 -12.23 10.29
C VAL A 53 3.04 -10.77 10.67
N GLN A 54 4.06 -10.54 11.46
CA GLN A 54 4.45 -9.19 11.85
C GLN A 54 5.40 -8.60 10.81
N GLY A 55 5.10 -7.38 10.36
CA GLY A 55 6.03 -6.58 9.58
C GLY A 55 7.15 -6.00 10.43
N ALA A 56 8.21 -5.53 9.77
CA ALA A 56 9.31 -4.85 10.44
C ALA A 56 8.81 -3.59 11.17
N THR A 57 9.43 -3.26 12.30
CA THR A 57 8.96 -2.15 13.15
C THR A 57 9.34 -0.79 12.59
N THR A 58 10.62 -0.44 12.61
CA THR A 58 11.10 0.87 12.12
C THR A 58 12.57 0.72 11.75
N ALA A 59 13.00 1.40 10.68
CA ALA A 59 14.42 1.47 10.36
C ALA A 59 15.14 2.36 11.38
N PRO A 60 16.30 1.97 11.91
CA PRO A 60 17.09 2.83 12.78
C PRO A 60 17.76 3.95 11.98
N GLY A 61 17.67 5.20 12.47
CA GLY A 61 18.33 6.36 11.88
C GLY A 61 17.77 6.78 10.51
N PHE A 62 18.66 7.28 9.63
CA PHE A 62 18.31 7.77 8.29
C PHE A 62 18.35 6.69 7.20
N VAL A 63 18.12 5.45 7.56
CA VAL A 63 18.09 4.33 6.61
C VAL A 63 16.71 4.25 5.95
N VAL A 64 16.68 4.01 4.65
CA VAL A 64 15.42 3.74 3.94
C VAL A 64 14.77 2.49 4.54
N PHE A 65 13.52 2.63 4.97
CA PHE A 65 12.76 1.51 5.52
C PHE A 65 12.62 0.39 4.47
N ARG A 66 12.83 -0.84 4.92
CA ARG A 66 12.54 -2.06 4.16
C ARG A 66 11.74 -3.00 5.03
N GLN A 67 10.70 -3.54 4.45
CA GLN A 67 9.84 -4.50 5.11
C GLN A 67 10.53 -5.86 5.27
N SER A 68 10.07 -6.70 6.22
CA SER A 68 10.48 -8.10 6.27
C SER A 68 10.04 -8.84 5.00
N ASN A 69 10.86 -9.78 4.54
CA ASN A 69 10.62 -10.49 3.29
C ASN A 69 9.27 -11.23 3.29
N GLU A 70 8.95 -11.87 4.41
CA GLU A 70 7.73 -12.67 4.58
C GLU A 70 6.48 -11.80 4.50
N PHE A 71 6.50 -10.66 5.22
CA PHE A 71 5.38 -9.74 5.21
C PHE A 71 5.20 -9.09 3.84
N PHE A 72 6.30 -8.61 3.23
CA PHE A 72 6.24 -8.00 1.89
C PHE A 72 5.80 -9.01 0.82
N TYR A 73 6.30 -10.27 0.90
CA TYR A 73 5.90 -11.34 -0.03
C TYR A 73 4.39 -11.59 -0.03
N LEU A 74 3.75 -11.50 1.14
CA LEU A 74 2.32 -11.76 1.30
C LEU A 74 1.42 -10.55 1.10
N THR A 75 1.96 -9.32 1.21
CA THR A 75 1.15 -8.09 1.21
C THR A 75 1.56 -7.06 0.16
N GLY A 76 2.81 -7.03 -0.25
CA GLY A 76 3.36 -5.95 -1.09
C GLY A 76 3.43 -4.58 -0.38
N ILE A 77 3.22 -4.51 0.94
CA ILE A 77 3.14 -3.27 1.71
C ILE A 77 4.45 -2.98 2.45
N GLU A 78 5.00 -1.78 2.27
CA GLU A 78 6.19 -1.28 2.97
C GLU A 78 5.83 -0.24 4.05
N VAL A 79 4.90 -0.56 4.93
CA VAL A 79 4.53 0.27 6.08
C VAL A 79 5.07 -0.37 7.36
N PRO A 80 5.87 0.36 8.18
CA PRO A 80 6.38 -0.18 9.44
C PRO A 80 5.25 -0.46 10.44
N GLN A 81 5.49 -1.38 11.38
CA GLN A 81 4.53 -1.71 12.45
C GLN A 81 3.19 -2.23 11.93
N SER A 82 3.19 -2.94 10.83
CA SER A 82 2.00 -3.58 10.24
C SER A 82 1.91 -5.05 10.62
N TYR A 83 0.69 -5.60 10.58
CA TYR A 83 0.43 -7.01 10.86
C TYR A 83 -0.53 -7.57 9.82
N LEU A 84 -0.28 -8.81 9.40
CA LEU A 84 -1.19 -9.59 8.58
C LEU A 84 -1.72 -10.75 9.42
N LEU A 85 -3.05 -10.87 9.55
CA LEU A 85 -3.71 -12.01 10.16
C LEU A 85 -4.36 -12.85 9.05
N LEU A 86 -4.02 -14.12 9.01
CA LEU A 86 -4.64 -15.12 8.14
C LEU A 86 -5.50 -16.03 9.01
N ASP A 87 -6.82 -15.95 8.82
CA ASP A 87 -7.82 -16.76 9.53
C ASP A 87 -8.18 -17.98 8.66
N GLY A 88 -7.67 -19.14 9.05
CA GLY A 88 -7.90 -20.38 8.32
C GLY A 88 -9.37 -20.80 8.30
N ARG A 89 -10.09 -20.62 9.42
CA ARG A 89 -11.51 -20.98 9.52
C ARG A 89 -12.39 -20.16 8.60
N ALA A 90 -12.20 -18.85 8.60
CA ALA A 90 -12.97 -17.94 7.76
C ALA A 90 -12.39 -17.78 6.35
N ARG A 91 -11.19 -18.33 6.12
CA ARG A 91 -10.42 -18.18 4.88
C ARG A 91 -10.27 -16.71 4.48
N ARG A 92 -9.84 -15.89 5.44
CA ARG A 92 -9.70 -14.44 5.27
C ARG A 92 -8.30 -13.96 5.60
N ALA A 93 -7.92 -12.89 4.92
CA ALA A 93 -6.69 -12.14 5.16
C ALA A 93 -7.06 -10.73 5.66
N LEU A 94 -6.66 -10.39 6.88
CA LEU A 94 -6.90 -9.08 7.48
C LEU A 94 -5.57 -8.37 7.68
N LEU A 95 -5.48 -7.13 7.21
CA LEU A 95 -4.28 -6.31 7.34
C LEU A 95 -4.50 -5.21 8.38
N PHE A 96 -3.53 -5.03 9.25
CA PHE A 96 -3.55 -4.01 10.29
C PHE A 96 -2.41 -3.02 10.04
N LEU A 97 -2.76 -1.76 9.91
CA LEU A 97 -1.83 -0.67 9.62
C LEU A 97 -1.85 0.36 10.75
N PRO A 98 -0.76 1.11 10.96
CA PRO A 98 -0.79 2.27 11.84
C PRO A 98 -1.77 3.31 11.30
N HIS A 99 -2.33 4.09 12.23
CA HIS A 99 -3.11 5.27 11.86
C HIS A 99 -2.22 6.35 11.27
N ARG A 100 -2.82 7.21 10.45
CA ARG A 100 -2.17 8.34 9.82
C ARG A 100 -1.55 9.28 10.86
N ASP A 101 -0.29 9.64 10.67
CA ASP A 101 0.39 10.66 11.46
C ASP A 101 0.73 11.88 10.58
N PRO A 102 -0.06 12.98 10.64
CA PRO A 102 0.19 14.18 9.83
C PRO A 102 1.52 14.88 10.12
N ARG A 103 2.15 14.63 11.29
CA ARG A 103 3.46 15.18 11.60
C ARG A 103 4.56 14.44 10.84
N LYS A 104 4.45 13.12 10.80
CA LYS A 104 5.36 12.25 10.03
C LYS A 104 5.24 12.53 8.53
N GLU A 105 4.02 12.63 8.02
CA GLU A 105 3.77 12.90 6.59
C GLU A 105 4.37 14.21 6.10
N ARG A 106 4.44 15.25 6.96
CA ARG A 106 5.09 16.52 6.60
C ARG A 106 6.61 16.40 6.40
N GLY A 107 7.25 15.47 7.07
CA GLY A 107 8.71 15.27 6.97
C GLY A 107 9.11 14.17 5.97
N GLU A 108 8.36 13.10 5.93
CA GLU A 108 8.70 11.87 5.22
C GLU A 108 7.85 11.64 3.95
N GLY A 109 6.80 12.48 3.75
CA GLY A 109 5.79 12.30 2.72
C GLY A 109 4.70 11.30 3.10
N LYS A 110 3.63 11.26 2.31
CA LYS A 110 2.47 10.41 2.57
C LYS A 110 2.84 8.93 2.48
N THR A 111 2.40 8.15 3.47
CA THR A 111 2.49 6.69 3.51
C THR A 111 1.08 6.10 3.63
N LEU A 112 0.92 4.84 3.23
CA LEU A 112 -0.34 4.12 3.46
C LEU A 112 -0.60 3.97 4.96
N SER A 113 -1.87 4.04 5.34
CA SER A 113 -2.35 4.00 6.71
C SER A 113 -3.69 3.26 6.81
N ALA A 114 -4.20 3.05 8.00
CA ALA A 114 -5.51 2.43 8.19
C ALA A 114 -6.66 3.23 7.54
N GLU A 115 -6.49 4.54 7.37
CA GLU A 115 -7.46 5.44 6.72
C GLU A 115 -7.50 5.28 5.19
N ASP A 116 -6.50 4.61 4.61
CA ASP A 116 -6.44 4.34 3.17
C ASP A 116 -6.96 2.90 2.84
N ALA A 117 -7.89 2.37 3.65
CA ALA A 117 -8.33 0.98 3.61
C ALA A 117 -8.77 0.50 2.22
N GLU A 118 -9.59 1.27 1.52
CA GLU A 118 -10.08 0.92 0.17
C GLU A 118 -8.92 0.77 -0.83
N LEU A 119 -8.01 1.75 -0.85
CA LEU A 119 -6.83 1.69 -1.71
C LEU A 119 -5.94 0.49 -1.38
N VAL A 120 -5.73 0.21 -0.09
CA VAL A 120 -4.92 -0.93 0.35
C VAL A 120 -5.55 -2.24 -0.07
N GLN A 121 -6.88 -2.39 0.03
CA GLN A 121 -7.59 -3.57 -0.45
C GLN A 121 -7.45 -3.75 -1.96
N GLU A 122 -7.59 -2.67 -2.74
CA GLU A 122 -7.38 -2.70 -4.20
C GLU A 122 -5.96 -3.13 -4.58
N LEU A 123 -4.96 -2.65 -3.84
CA LEU A 123 -3.55 -2.94 -4.12
C LEU A 123 -3.14 -4.36 -3.72
N THR A 124 -3.76 -4.92 -2.69
CA THR A 124 -3.28 -6.14 -2.04
C THR A 124 -4.23 -7.32 -2.17
N GLY A 125 -5.51 -7.07 -2.42
CA GLY A 125 -6.55 -8.10 -2.43
C GLY A 125 -6.84 -8.68 -1.04
N VAL A 126 -6.52 -8.00 0.08
CA VAL A 126 -6.93 -8.44 1.42
C VAL A 126 -8.42 -8.18 1.65
N ASP A 127 -9.04 -8.99 2.50
CA ASP A 127 -10.49 -8.91 2.76
C ASP A 127 -10.87 -7.66 3.56
N ALA A 128 -10.00 -7.20 4.46
CA ALA A 128 -10.22 -5.96 5.21
C ALA A 128 -8.91 -5.35 5.73
N VAL A 129 -8.95 -4.04 6.00
CA VAL A 129 -7.86 -3.27 6.59
C VAL A 129 -8.37 -2.55 7.83
N TYR A 130 -7.61 -2.60 8.91
CA TYR A 130 -7.93 -2.02 10.20
C TYR A 130 -6.75 -1.24 10.80
N GLY A 131 -7.01 -0.42 11.80
CA GLY A 131 -5.97 0.15 12.65
C GLY A 131 -5.35 -0.90 13.59
N ASN A 132 -4.09 -0.71 13.96
CA ASN A 132 -3.35 -1.63 14.83
C ASN A 132 -4.00 -1.80 16.21
N ASP A 133 -4.72 -0.80 16.70
CA ASP A 133 -5.46 -0.85 17.96
C ASP A 133 -6.59 -1.89 17.93
N TYR A 134 -7.05 -2.26 16.75
CA TYR A 134 -8.09 -3.27 16.57
C TYR A 134 -7.56 -4.70 16.69
N LEU A 135 -6.28 -4.94 16.41
CA LEU A 135 -5.67 -6.27 16.49
C LEU A 135 -5.81 -6.89 17.89
N ALA A 136 -5.69 -6.06 18.94
CA ALA A 136 -5.82 -6.53 20.33
C ALA A 136 -7.25 -6.94 20.72
N ARG A 137 -8.23 -6.72 19.84
CA ARG A 137 -9.66 -7.03 20.08
C ARG A 137 -10.16 -8.25 19.31
N GLN A 138 -9.30 -8.85 18.46
CA GLN A 138 -9.57 -10.09 17.73
C GLN A 138 -9.14 -11.28 18.58
#